data_fbc8f3d1d1fbdcaf1428d314ebe3443c
#
_entry.id   fbc8f3d1d1fbdcaf1428d314ebe3443c
#
_cell.length_a   1.000
_cell.length_b   1.000
_cell.length_c   1.000
_cell.angle_alpha   90.00
_cell.angle_beta   90.00
_cell.angle_gamma   90.00
#
_symmetry.space_group_name_H-M   'P 1'
#
loop_
_entity.id
_entity.type
_entity.pdbx_description
1 polymer ?
#
loop_
_entity_poly.entity_id
_entity_poly.type
_entity_poly.pdbx_seq_one_letter_code
_entity_poly.pdbx_strand_id
1 'polypeptide(L)'
;MKKYLTPLFLSAIMSLPLSSAQASDISGISPKATYELLQQKPDEVLFIDVRDPIEIMFIGFTDEVDLNIPYLMVDRSQWDAKKNRFRLYQNPDFATQVEQALLERGLDKQATVITMCRSGSERGLPSAEFLRKHGFPNATYMINGFQGDSAKAGELWPTLG
;
A
#
# COMPACT_ATOMS: atom_id res chain seq x y z
N MET A 1 3.85 69.68 33.03
CA MET A 1 4.45 68.91 31.94
C MET A 1 4.23 67.40 32.24
N LYS A 2 3.21 66.79 31.60
CA LYS A 2 2.91 65.36 31.77
C LYS A 2 3.58 64.58 30.61
N LYS A 3 4.49 63.67 30.97
CA LYS A 3 5.18 62.79 30.00
C LYS A 3 4.31 61.54 29.84
N TYR A 4 3.78 61.29 28.62
CA TYR A 4 3.08 60.06 28.27
C TYR A 4 4.12 59.02 27.84
N LEU A 5 4.21 57.88 28.60
CA LEU A 5 4.95 56.69 28.18
C LEU A 5 4.02 55.84 27.30
N THR A 6 4.41 55.62 26.09
CA THR A 6 3.76 54.71 25.15
C THR A 6 4.31 53.30 25.39
N PRO A 7 3.48 52.27 25.59
CA PRO A 7 3.96 50.90 25.69
C PRO A 7 4.24 50.32 24.28
N LEU A 8 5.44 49.83 24.11
CA LEU A 8 5.87 49.12 22.91
C LEU A 8 5.31 47.68 23.00
N PHE A 9 4.30 47.36 22.19
CA PHE A 9 3.84 45.99 22.03
C PHE A 9 4.82 45.21 21.15
N LEU A 10 5.59 44.30 21.76
CA LEU A 10 6.46 43.36 21.07
C LEU A 10 5.60 42.17 20.58
N SER A 11 5.21 42.16 19.31
CA SER A 11 4.51 41.04 18.66
C SER A 11 5.49 39.88 18.49
N ALA A 12 5.39 38.86 19.32
CA ALA A 12 6.09 37.59 19.11
C ALA A 12 5.40 36.81 17.99
N ILE A 13 5.99 36.78 16.81
CA ILE A 13 5.57 35.92 15.70
C ILE A 13 6.03 34.50 16.05
N MET A 14 5.09 33.67 16.49
CA MET A 14 5.28 32.25 16.74
C MET A 14 5.30 31.51 15.40
N SER A 15 6.49 31.28 14.84
CA SER A 15 6.68 30.47 13.65
C SER A 15 6.44 29.00 13.99
N LEU A 16 5.29 28.48 13.57
CA LEU A 16 5.02 27.05 13.60
C LEU A 16 5.96 26.35 12.61
N PRO A 17 6.66 25.28 13.01
CA PRO A 17 7.43 24.51 12.04
C PRO A 17 6.47 23.88 11.02
N LEU A 18 6.65 24.19 9.73
CA LEU A 18 6.06 23.41 8.65
C LEU A 18 6.68 22.01 8.74
N SER A 19 5.91 21.05 9.26
CA SER A 19 6.26 19.65 9.16
C SER A 19 6.19 19.29 7.67
N SER A 20 7.35 19.23 7.01
CA SER A 20 7.46 18.62 5.69
C SER A 20 7.04 17.17 5.83
N ALA A 21 5.93 16.80 5.19
CA ALA A 21 5.57 15.40 5.02
C ALA A 21 6.71 14.74 4.22
N GLN A 22 7.60 14.04 4.94
CA GLN A 22 8.58 13.18 4.30
C GLN A 22 7.81 12.11 3.54
N ALA A 23 8.04 12.05 2.22
CA ALA A 23 7.66 10.89 1.44
C ALA A 23 8.30 9.68 2.13
N SER A 24 7.48 8.77 2.65
CA SER A 24 7.97 7.57 3.30
C SER A 24 8.63 6.71 2.23
N ASP A 25 9.94 6.63 2.26
CA ASP A 25 10.71 5.72 1.40
C ASP A 25 10.43 4.28 1.87
N ILE A 26 9.34 3.70 1.36
CA ILE A 26 8.98 2.32 1.67
C ILE A 26 9.78 1.43 0.75
N SER A 27 10.80 0.79 1.30
CA SER A 27 11.52 -0.26 0.60
C SER A 27 10.60 -1.47 0.43
N GLY A 28 10.33 -1.87 -0.82
CA GLY A 28 9.58 -3.09 -1.10
C GLY A 28 10.41 -4.34 -0.85
N ILE A 29 9.75 -5.47 -0.68
CA ILE A 29 10.37 -6.79 -0.47
C ILE A 29 10.24 -7.64 -1.73
N SER A 30 11.29 -8.38 -2.11
CA SER A 30 11.23 -9.25 -3.30
C SER A 30 10.31 -10.45 -3.08
N PRO A 31 9.75 -11.08 -4.16
CA PRO A 31 8.93 -12.28 -4.03
C PRO A 31 9.65 -13.41 -3.28
N LYS A 32 10.94 -13.62 -3.58
CA LYS A 32 11.77 -14.62 -2.88
C LYS A 32 11.89 -14.32 -1.38
N ALA A 33 12.23 -13.08 -1.03
CA ALA A 33 12.36 -12.68 0.37
C ALA A 33 11.01 -12.68 1.10
N THR A 34 9.91 -12.37 0.40
CA THR A 34 8.55 -12.52 0.95
C THR A 34 8.29 -13.99 1.32
N TYR A 35 8.54 -14.91 0.39
CA TYR A 35 8.36 -16.35 0.63
C TYR A 35 9.21 -16.84 1.81
N GLU A 36 10.50 -16.50 1.83
CA GLU A 36 11.41 -16.87 2.92
C GLU A 36 10.93 -16.33 4.27
N LEU A 37 10.40 -15.10 4.31
CA LEU A 37 9.87 -14.50 5.53
C LEU A 37 8.61 -15.22 6.02
N LEU A 38 7.69 -15.58 5.12
CA LEU A 38 6.48 -16.32 5.45
C LEU A 38 6.81 -17.72 6.01
N GLN A 39 7.83 -18.40 5.47
CA GLN A 39 8.27 -19.71 5.99
C GLN A 39 8.93 -19.61 7.38
N GLN A 40 9.65 -18.51 7.65
CA GLN A 40 10.35 -18.31 8.91
C GLN A 40 9.45 -17.78 10.03
N LYS A 41 8.43 -16.99 9.68
CA LYS A 41 7.59 -16.23 10.62
C LYS A 41 6.11 -16.25 10.22
N PRO A 42 5.51 -17.45 10.02
CA PRO A 42 4.14 -17.56 9.52
C PRO A 42 3.11 -16.86 10.43
N ASP A 43 3.35 -16.85 11.73
CA ASP A 43 2.44 -16.28 12.73
C ASP A 43 2.72 -14.78 13.06
N GLU A 44 3.76 -14.15 12.44
CA GLU A 44 4.12 -12.76 12.70
C GLU A 44 3.85 -11.85 11.51
N VAL A 45 3.46 -12.40 10.36
CA VAL A 45 3.28 -11.67 9.10
C VAL A 45 1.87 -11.86 8.57
N LEU A 46 1.27 -10.78 8.12
CA LEU A 46 0.02 -10.81 7.34
C LEU A 46 0.36 -10.50 5.88
N PHE A 47 0.18 -11.48 4.99
CA PHE A 47 0.40 -11.31 3.55
C PHE A 47 -0.94 -11.22 2.81
N ILE A 48 -1.25 -10.07 2.23
CA ILE A 48 -2.55 -9.78 1.60
C ILE A 48 -2.43 -9.50 0.11
N ASP A 49 -3.35 -10.08 -0.66
CA ASP A 49 -3.56 -9.70 -2.05
C ASP A 49 -4.50 -8.49 -2.10
N VAL A 50 -4.02 -7.38 -2.64
CA VAL A 50 -4.79 -6.12 -2.71
C VAL A 50 -5.42 -5.89 -4.09
N ARG A 51 -5.48 -6.92 -4.93
CA ARG A 51 -6.15 -6.89 -6.23
C ARG A 51 -7.67 -6.96 -6.06
N ASP A 52 -8.40 -6.49 -7.07
CA ASP A 52 -9.84 -6.73 -7.16
C ASP A 52 -10.10 -8.24 -7.33
N PRO A 53 -11.10 -8.84 -6.65
CA PRO A 53 -11.42 -10.27 -6.77
C PRO A 53 -11.67 -10.76 -8.20
N ILE A 54 -12.16 -9.90 -9.10
CA ILE A 54 -12.33 -10.22 -10.52
C ILE A 54 -10.98 -10.52 -11.18
N GLU A 55 -9.95 -9.74 -10.83
CA GLU A 55 -8.60 -9.95 -11.36
C GLU A 55 -8.04 -11.31 -10.93
N ILE A 56 -8.25 -11.68 -9.68
CA ILE A 56 -7.86 -12.97 -9.13
C ILE A 56 -8.56 -14.12 -9.89
N MET A 57 -9.84 -13.97 -10.17
CA MET A 57 -10.63 -14.99 -10.88
C MET A 57 -10.11 -15.29 -12.28
N PHE A 58 -9.57 -14.29 -13.00
CA PHE A 58 -9.08 -14.46 -14.36
C PHE A 58 -7.56 -14.70 -14.48
N ILE A 59 -6.78 -14.21 -13.50
CA ILE A 59 -5.31 -14.27 -13.57
C ILE A 59 -4.76 -15.38 -12.67
N GLY A 60 -5.51 -15.78 -11.64
CA GLY A 60 -5.07 -16.75 -10.65
C GLY A 60 -4.55 -16.11 -9.36
N PHE A 61 -4.19 -16.96 -8.41
CA PHE A 61 -3.75 -16.61 -7.06
C PHE A 61 -2.59 -17.51 -6.61
N THR A 62 -2.10 -17.28 -5.41
CA THR A 62 -1.14 -18.15 -4.73
C THR A 62 -1.65 -18.48 -3.33
N ASP A 63 -1.45 -19.71 -2.89
CA ASP A 63 -1.84 -20.21 -1.57
C ASP A 63 -1.01 -19.61 -0.43
N GLU A 64 0.08 -18.89 -0.76
CA GLU A 64 0.90 -18.17 0.21
C GLU A 64 0.20 -16.92 0.78
N VAL A 65 -0.83 -16.41 0.11
CA VAL A 65 -1.60 -15.24 0.54
C VAL A 65 -2.60 -15.64 1.62
N ASP A 66 -2.60 -14.94 2.74
CA ASP A 66 -3.55 -15.18 3.84
C ASP A 66 -4.99 -14.85 3.43
N LEU A 67 -5.19 -13.72 2.76
CA LEU A 67 -6.52 -13.31 2.30
C LEU A 67 -6.43 -12.22 1.22
N ASN A 68 -7.57 -12.00 0.54
CA ASN A 68 -7.74 -10.89 -0.40
C ASN A 68 -8.49 -9.74 0.25
N ILE A 69 -7.86 -8.57 0.34
CA ILE A 69 -8.49 -7.32 0.73
C ILE A 69 -8.18 -6.29 -0.37
N PRO A 70 -9.13 -5.97 -1.27
CA PRO A 70 -8.86 -5.08 -2.38
C PRO A 70 -8.60 -3.64 -1.89
N TYR A 71 -7.50 -3.04 -2.35
CA TYR A 71 -7.21 -1.62 -2.09
C TYR A 71 -7.98 -0.70 -3.04
N LEU A 72 -8.00 -1.05 -4.33
CA LEU A 72 -8.82 -0.40 -5.34
C LEU A 72 -9.84 -1.39 -5.88
N MET A 73 -11.10 -0.98 -5.92
CA MET A 73 -12.23 -1.75 -6.43
C MET A 73 -12.72 -1.20 -7.76
N VAL A 74 -13.25 -2.07 -8.60
CA VAL A 74 -13.79 -1.72 -9.92
C VAL A 74 -15.20 -1.18 -9.80
N ASP A 75 -15.42 0.06 -10.25
CA ASP A 75 -16.76 0.61 -10.46
C ASP A 75 -17.29 0.21 -11.84
N ARG A 76 -18.10 -0.84 -11.88
CA ARG A 76 -18.67 -1.37 -13.13
C ARG A 76 -19.71 -0.47 -13.77
N SER A 77 -20.20 0.56 -13.05
CA SER A 77 -21.14 1.52 -13.57
C SER A 77 -20.49 2.66 -14.36
N GLN A 78 -19.16 2.81 -14.24
CA GLN A 78 -18.44 3.94 -14.82
C GLN A 78 -17.24 3.51 -15.66
N TRP A 79 -17.31 3.87 -16.95
CA TRP A 79 -16.20 3.65 -17.88
C TRP A 79 -15.28 4.87 -17.96
N ASP A 80 -13.98 4.65 -17.83
CA ASP A 80 -12.94 5.67 -18.08
C ASP A 80 -12.42 5.51 -19.50
N ALA A 81 -12.95 6.30 -20.43
CA ALA A 81 -12.56 6.24 -21.83
C ALA A 81 -11.09 6.65 -22.07
N LYS A 82 -10.49 7.47 -21.20
CA LYS A 82 -9.09 7.88 -21.33
C LYS A 82 -8.13 6.72 -20.99
N LYS A 83 -8.49 5.91 -20.02
CA LYS A 83 -7.69 4.77 -19.57
C LYS A 83 -8.13 3.45 -20.18
N ASN A 84 -9.18 3.47 -20.99
CA ASN A 84 -9.79 2.29 -21.62
C ASN A 84 -10.09 1.16 -20.61
N ARG A 85 -10.66 1.54 -19.46
CA ARG A 85 -11.03 0.61 -18.37
C ARG A 85 -12.18 1.17 -17.54
N PHE A 86 -12.79 0.33 -16.72
CA PHE A 86 -13.70 0.80 -15.67
C PHE A 86 -12.96 1.71 -14.67
N ARG A 87 -13.69 2.66 -14.09
CA ARG A 87 -13.13 3.47 -12.99
C ARG A 87 -12.80 2.59 -11.81
N LEU A 88 -11.74 3.00 -11.11
CA LEU A 88 -11.38 2.40 -9.84
C LEU A 88 -11.65 3.41 -8.73
N TYR A 89 -12.10 2.91 -7.59
CA TYR A 89 -12.23 3.70 -6.37
C TYR A 89 -11.54 2.98 -5.22
N GLN A 90 -11.04 3.75 -4.27
CA GLN A 90 -10.37 3.20 -3.10
C GLN A 90 -11.40 2.54 -2.19
N ASN A 91 -11.09 1.38 -1.67
CA ASN A 91 -11.87 0.69 -0.66
C ASN A 91 -11.89 1.53 0.64
N PRO A 92 -13.04 2.09 1.04
CA PRO A 92 -13.11 2.96 2.22
C PRO A 92 -12.80 2.21 3.53
N ASP A 93 -13.02 0.89 3.55
CA ASP A 93 -12.85 0.05 4.72
C ASP A 93 -11.49 -0.68 4.75
N PHE A 94 -10.59 -0.36 3.81
CA PHE A 94 -9.34 -1.11 3.62
C PHE A 94 -8.53 -1.25 4.91
N ALA A 95 -8.25 -0.14 5.62
CA ALA A 95 -7.47 -0.18 6.86
C ALA A 95 -8.18 -0.97 7.97
N THR A 96 -9.50 -0.81 8.08
CA THR A 96 -10.32 -1.53 9.07
C THR A 96 -10.32 -3.02 8.81
N GLN A 97 -10.43 -3.44 7.54
CA GLN A 97 -10.38 -4.85 7.16
C GLN A 97 -9.01 -5.47 7.44
N VAL A 98 -7.92 -4.73 7.20
CA VAL A 98 -6.56 -5.18 7.55
C VAL A 98 -6.39 -5.31 9.06
N GLU A 99 -6.89 -4.34 9.84
CA GLU A 99 -6.85 -4.41 11.30
C GLU A 99 -7.63 -5.63 11.83
N GLN A 100 -8.81 -5.87 11.30
CA GLN A 100 -9.62 -7.03 11.64
C GLN A 100 -8.89 -8.35 11.35
N ALA A 101 -8.27 -8.46 10.18
CA ALA A 101 -7.50 -9.65 9.79
C ALA A 101 -6.30 -9.90 10.72
N LEU A 102 -5.61 -8.85 11.16
CA LEU A 102 -4.55 -8.96 12.16
C LEU A 102 -5.08 -9.49 13.50
N LEU A 103 -6.18 -8.89 13.99
CA LEU A 103 -6.80 -9.30 15.26
C LEU A 103 -7.26 -10.75 15.25
N GLU A 104 -7.83 -11.24 14.15
CA GLU A 104 -8.25 -12.64 13.98
C GLU A 104 -7.06 -13.62 14.06
N ARG A 105 -5.86 -13.15 13.77
CA ARG A 105 -4.60 -13.90 13.91
C ARG A 105 -3.89 -13.67 15.26
N GLY A 106 -4.50 -12.90 16.16
CA GLY A 106 -3.86 -12.52 17.43
C GLY A 106 -2.71 -11.51 17.29
N LEU A 107 -2.66 -10.80 16.16
CA LEU A 107 -1.66 -9.77 15.86
C LEU A 107 -2.21 -8.37 16.10
N ASP A 108 -1.33 -7.39 16.14
CA ASP A 108 -1.68 -5.97 16.21
C ASP A 108 -1.11 -5.15 15.04
N LYS A 109 -1.32 -3.85 15.05
CA LYS A 109 -0.80 -2.95 14.00
C LYS A 109 0.73 -2.88 13.89
N GLN A 110 1.46 -3.42 14.87
CA GLN A 110 2.92 -3.49 14.83
C GLN A 110 3.43 -4.70 14.04
N ALA A 111 2.56 -5.65 13.70
CA ALA A 111 2.91 -6.79 12.87
C ALA A 111 3.35 -6.35 11.47
N THR A 112 4.12 -7.20 10.82
CA THR A 112 4.49 -6.97 9.41
C THR A 112 3.30 -7.25 8.52
N VAL A 113 2.91 -6.27 7.70
CA VAL A 113 1.88 -6.42 6.67
C VAL A 113 2.53 -6.28 5.30
N ILE A 114 2.43 -7.30 4.47
CA ILE A 114 2.94 -7.29 3.10
C ILE A 114 1.76 -7.22 2.14
N THR A 115 1.72 -6.22 1.27
CA THR A 115 0.69 -6.09 0.24
C THR A 115 1.21 -6.55 -1.11
N MET A 116 0.41 -7.33 -1.83
CA MET A 116 0.73 -7.79 -3.18
C MET A 116 -0.35 -7.32 -4.15
N CYS A 117 0.07 -6.74 -5.26
CA CYS A 117 -0.82 -6.54 -6.42
C CYS A 117 -0.25 -7.22 -7.66
N ARG A 118 -0.71 -6.86 -8.85
CA ARG A 118 -0.25 -7.48 -10.09
C ARG A 118 1.24 -7.26 -10.36
N SER A 119 1.72 -6.00 -10.28
CA SER A 119 3.10 -5.59 -10.62
C SER A 119 3.87 -4.93 -9.46
N GLY A 120 3.26 -4.79 -8.29
CA GLY A 120 3.84 -4.11 -7.14
C GLY A 120 3.65 -2.58 -7.12
N SER A 121 3.44 -1.92 -8.27
CA SER A 121 3.49 -0.45 -8.38
C SER A 121 2.14 0.25 -8.17
N GLU A 122 1.07 -0.14 -8.91
CA GLU A 122 -0.18 0.64 -8.96
C GLU A 122 -1.00 0.57 -7.66
N ARG A 123 -0.93 -0.54 -6.94
CA ARG A 123 -1.73 -0.80 -5.72
C ARG A 123 -0.87 -1.28 -4.56
N GLY A 124 0.20 -2.04 -4.81
CA GLY A 124 1.09 -2.57 -3.78
C GLY A 124 1.72 -1.44 -2.98
N LEU A 125 2.61 -0.64 -3.57
CA LEU A 125 3.22 0.50 -2.90
C LEU A 125 2.18 1.49 -2.33
N PRO A 126 1.17 1.97 -3.09
CA PRO A 126 0.19 2.91 -2.52
C PRO A 126 -0.64 2.35 -1.35
N SER A 127 -0.95 1.05 -1.34
CA SER A 127 -1.65 0.44 -0.20
C SER A 127 -0.77 0.34 1.04
N ALA A 128 0.51 0.01 0.89
CA ALA A 128 1.46 0.01 2.00
C ALA A 128 1.68 1.43 2.57
N GLU A 129 1.80 2.45 1.71
CA GLU A 129 1.86 3.85 2.13
C GLU A 129 0.60 4.29 2.88
N PHE A 130 -0.57 3.88 2.38
CA PHE A 130 -1.84 4.15 3.02
C PHE A 130 -1.89 3.51 4.41
N LEU A 131 -1.52 2.25 4.55
CA LEU A 131 -1.48 1.55 5.82
C LEU A 131 -0.54 2.22 6.82
N ARG A 132 0.67 2.63 6.43
CA ARG A 132 1.58 3.36 7.32
C ARG A 132 0.97 4.64 7.86
N LYS A 133 0.27 5.40 7.03
CA LYS A 133 -0.45 6.61 7.45
C LYS A 133 -1.63 6.32 8.41
N HIS A 134 -2.11 5.07 8.44
CA HIS A 134 -3.22 4.64 9.30
C HIS A 134 -2.76 3.80 10.51
N GLY A 135 -1.47 3.89 10.86
CA GLY A 135 -0.94 3.32 12.10
C GLY A 135 -0.37 1.90 11.97
N PHE A 136 -0.04 1.44 10.77
CA PHE A 136 0.65 0.17 10.50
C PHE A 136 2.10 0.43 10.09
N PRO A 137 3.01 0.74 11.03
CA PRO A 137 4.35 1.23 10.73
C PRO A 137 5.20 0.24 9.91
N ASN A 138 4.93 -1.05 10.04
CA ASN A 138 5.66 -2.13 9.40
C ASN A 138 5.00 -2.64 8.10
N ALA A 139 4.04 -1.86 7.55
CA ALA A 139 3.48 -2.19 6.25
C ALA A 139 4.51 -1.99 5.13
N THR A 140 4.60 -2.97 4.24
CA THR A 140 5.46 -2.96 3.06
C THR A 140 4.72 -3.61 1.87
N TYR A 141 5.35 -3.71 0.72
CA TYR A 141 4.74 -4.30 -0.47
C TYR A 141 5.71 -5.24 -1.18
N MET A 142 5.17 -6.23 -1.87
CA MET A 142 5.94 -7.13 -2.71
C MET A 142 6.24 -6.45 -4.05
N ILE A 143 7.53 -6.17 -4.31
CA ILE A 143 7.99 -5.66 -5.61
C ILE A 143 7.70 -6.71 -6.69
N ASN A 144 7.45 -6.25 -7.92
CA ASN A 144 7.09 -7.08 -9.07
C ASN A 144 5.74 -7.80 -8.95
N GLY A 145 5.10 -7.82 -7.77
CA GLY A 145 3.77 -8.35 -7.54
C GLY A 145 3.60 -9.81 -7.99
N PHE A 146 2.35 -10.19 -8.28
CA PHE A 146 1.98 -11.57 -8.64
C PHE A 146 2.47 -11.99 -10.05
N GLN A 147 2.43 -11.08 -11.03
CA GLN A 147 2.81 -11.38 -12.43
C GLN A 147 4.27 -11.06 -12.76
N GLY A 148 4.99 -10.39 -11.87
CA GLY A 148 6.33 -9.91 -12.17
C GLY A 148 6.34 -8.66 -13.05
N ASP A 149 7.53 -8.28 -13.50
CA ASP A 149 7.73 -7.21 -14.47
C ASP A 149 7.29 -7.62 -15.87
N SER A 150 6.89 -6.62 -16.65
CA SER A 150 6.63 -6.86 -18.08
C SER A 150 7.91 -7.29 -18.76
N ALA A 151 7.93 -8.50 -19.31
CA ALA A 151 9.02 -8.94 -20.17
C ALA A 151 9.10 -8.04 -21.41
N LYS A 152 10.30 -7.72 -21.86
CA LYS A 152 10.49 -7.00 -23.12
C LYS A 152 10.01 -7.87 -24.29
N ALA A 153 9.46 -7.23 -25.30
CA ALA A 153 9.05 -7.94 -26.53
C ALA A 153 10.24 -8.78 -27.06
N GLY A 154 10.03 -10.11 -27.19
CA GLY A 154 11.07 -11.06 -27.59
C GLY A 154 11.68 -11.92 -26.47
N GLU A 155 11.50 -11.56 -25.19
CA GLU A 155 12.00 -12.38 -24.07
C GLU A 155 11.05 -13.53 -23.69
N LEU A 156 9.76 -13.44 -24.07
CA LEU A 156 8.72 -14.43 -23.73
C LEU A 156 8.68 -15.66 -24.65
N TRP A 157 9.28 -15.56 -25.83
CA TRP A 157 9.32 -16.66 -26.80
C TRP A 157 10.78 -16.94 -27.17
N PRO A 158 11.45 -17.90 -26.51
CA PRO A 158 12.61 -18.47 -27.12
C PRO A 158 12.13 -18.96 -28.49
N THR A 159 12.72 -18.45 -29.56
CA THR A 159 12.54 -19.00 -30.91
C THR A 159 12.76 -20.50 -30.81
N LEU A 160 11.68 -21.27 -30.96
CA LEU A 160 11.77 -22.70 -31.17
C LEU A 160 12.49 -22.85 -32.50
N GLY A 161 13.82 -22.99 -32.45
CA GLY A 161 14.65 -23.35 -33.57
C GLY A 161 14.45 -24.82 -33.93
#